data_502f498ea483625247fc887f711f4775
#
_entry.id   502f498ea483625247fc887f711f4775
#
_cell.length_a   1.000
_cell.length_b   1.000
_cell.length_c   1.000
_cell.angle_alpha   90.00
_cell.angle_beta   90.00
_cell.angle_gamma   90.00
#
_symmetry.space_group_name_H-M   'P 1'
#
loop_
_entity.id
_entity.type
_entity.pdbx_description
1 polymer ?
#
loop_
_entity_poly.entity_id
_entity_poly.type
_entity_poly.pdbx_seq_one_letter_code
_entity_poly.pdbx_strand_id
1 'polypeptide(L)'
;SNTDNPGDYYLVNLNQGTVKLLFQRSPWLDRDKLAKAIPVKYMSRDGMEIPALLTLTKKKTDKNYFIVMPHGGPNTKQYIGYDSWAQFFVSRGVNVLQPDFRGSTGNGTAHYVAGNMQWGKTMQADISDGVLWAIENGYADEDRVCIAGASYGGYATMAGLVFTPELYRCGINAIGVTDMQQLLNDYSKKASILSSWDKEPLLEWGDMSTEKGRAYAEETSPLLYVDNIVAPLLVLQGSNDPIVEAYHAEDLISELKAKGKTYEAMFQQYEEHCVTYCGEKATLEYLEIQEDFINKYLKN
;
A
#
# COMPACT_ATOMS: atom_id res chain seq x y z
N SER A 1 -16.26 -15.96 -0.53
CA SER A 1 -14.83 -15.67 -0.29
C SER A 1 -14.59 -15.36 1.18
N ASN A 2 -13.39 -15.57 1.64
CA ASN A 2 -12.90 -15.26 2.97
C ASN A 2 -11.43 -14.83 2.81
N THR A 3 -10.75 -14.40 3.87
CA THR A 3 -9.36 -13.94 3.78
C THR A 3 -8.37 -15.04 3.33
N ASP A 4 -8.69 -16.30 3.60
CA ASP A 4 -7.95 -17.50 3.18
C ASP A 4 -8.66 -18.30 2.06
N ASN A 5 -9.63 -17.70 1.37
CA ASN A 5 -10.39 -18.36 0.32
C ASN A 5 -10.77 -17.37 -0.80
N PRO A 6 -10.21 -17.48 -2.01
CA PRO A 6 -10.48 -16.59 -3.13
C PRO A 6 -11.93 -16.62 -3.62
N GLY A 7 -12.66 -17.67 -3.31
CA GLY A 7 -14.10 -17.80 -3.59
C GLY A 7 -14.52 -19.19 -3.98
N ASP A 8 -15.61 -19.64 -3.39
CA ASP A 8 -16.35 -20.83 -3.75
C ASP A 8 -17.78 -20.44 -4.12
N TYR A 9 -18.32 -21.08 -5.14
CA TYR A 9 -19.68 -20.84 -5.61
C TYR A 9 -20.54 -22.05 -5.34
N TYR A 10 -21.68 -21.84 -4.67
CA TYR A 10 -22.58 -22.88 -4.23
C TYR A 10 -23.97 -22.67 -4.81
N LEU A 11 -24.63 -23.77 -5.19
CA LEU A 11 -26.06 -23.81 -5.44
C LEU A 11 -26.76 -24.24 -4.14
N VAL A 12 -27.68 -23.39 -3.68
CA VAL A 12 -28.49 -23.65 -2.48
C VAL A 12 -29.92 -23.92 -2.93
N ASN A 13 -30.47 -25.11 -2.64
CA ASN A 13 -31.87 -25.44 -2.85
C ASN A 13 -32.62 -25.28 -1.50
N LEU A 14 -33.33 -24.17 -1.36
CA LEU A 14 -34.04 -23.84 -0.13
C LEU A 14 -35.17 -24.83 0.19
N ASN A 15 -35.82 -25.41 -0.83
CA ASN A 15 -36.91 -26.36 -0.63
C ASN A 15 -36.44 -27.75 -0.12
N GLN A 16 -35.24 -28.13 -0.54
CA GLN A 16 -34.67 -29.44 -0.18
C GLN A 16 -33.60 -29.32 0.92
N GLY A 17 -33.24 -28.11 1.34
CA GLY A 17 -32.17 -27.86 2.33
C GLY A 17 -30.79 -28.36 1.86
N THR A 18 -30.55 -28.44 0.55
CA THR A 18 -29.28 -28.96 0.00
C THR A 18 -28.37 -27.85 -0.48
N VAL A 19 -27.05 -28.04 -0.27
CA VAL A 19 -25.99 -27.15 -0.74
C VAL A 19 -25.03 -27.97 -1.60
N LYS A 20 -24.78 -27.50 -2.82
CA LYS A 20 -23.88 -28.15 -3.77
C LYS A 20 -22.78 -27.16 -4.21
N LEU A 21 -21.51 -27.51 -4.04
CA LEU A 21 -20.40 -26.77 -4.62
C LEU A 21 -20.49 -26.84 -6.15
N LEU A 22 -20.52 -25.69 -6.82
CA LEU A 22 -20.52 -25.60 -8.29
C LEU A 22 -19.10 -25.51 -8.83
N PHE A 23 -18.34 -24.53 -8.34
CA PHE A 23 -16.93 -24.36 -8.74
C PHE A 23 -16.17 -23.50 -7.72
N GLN A 24 -14.85 -23.57 -7.78
CA GLN A 24 -13.91 -22.78 -7.00
C GLN A 24 -13.23 -21.78 -7.92
N ARG A 25 -13.06 -20.52 -7.48
CA ARG A 25 -12.47 -19.44 -8.30
C ARG A 25 -11.00 -19.73 -8.68
N SER A 26 -10.24 -20.30 -7.76
CA SER A 26 -8.81 -20.59 -7.96
C SER A 26 -8.48 -22.00 -7.46
N PRO A 27 -8.92 -23.05 -8.18
CA PRO A 27 -8.80 -24.44 -7.71
C PRO A 27 -7.35 -24.95 -7.65
N TRP A 28 -6.41 -24.25 -8.31
CA TRP A 28 -4.97 -24.55 -8.27
C TRP A 28 -4.25 -24.06 -7.01
N LEU A 29 -4.88 -23.16 -6.23
CA LEU A 29 -4.29 -22.68 -4.98
C LEU A 29 -4.45 -23.73 -3.87
N ASP A 30 -3.33 -24.08 -3.24
CA ASP A 30 -3.32 -24.90 -2.03
C ASP A 30 -3.81 -24.07 -0.84
N ARG A 31 -5.08 -24.27 -0.47
CA ARG A 31 -5.76 -23.49 0.58
C ARG A 31 -5.18 -23.71 1.97
N ASP A 32 -4.52 -24.83 2.22
CA ASP A 32 -3.88 -25.10 3.51
C ASP A 32 -2.66 -24.18 3.74
N LYS A 33 -2.11 -23.62 2.66
CA LYS A 33 -1.03 -22.64 2.71
C LYS A 33 -1.51 -21.20 2.86
N LEU A 34 -2.79 -20.92 2.60
CA LEU A 34 -3.34 -19.59 2.75
C LEU A 34 -3.59 -19.28 4.22
N ALA A 35 -3.26 -18.07 4.66
CA ALA A 35 -3.41 -17.63 6.03
C ALA A 35 -4.66 -16.75 6.21
N LYS A 36 -5.28 -16.83 7.38
CA LYS A 36 -6.40 -15.95 7.75
C LYS A 36 -5.88 -14.59 8.19
N ALA A 37 -6.47 -13.53 7.67
CA ALA A 37 -6.31 -12.21 8.24
C ALA A 37 -7.16 -12.08 9.52
N ILE A 38 -6.57 -11.48 10.53
CA ILE A 38 -7.16 -11.28 11.86
C ILE A 38 -7.42 -9.78 12.01
N PRO A 39 -8.66 -9.33 12.24
CA PRO A 39 -8.93 -7.95 12.59
C PRO A 39 -8.24 -7.61 13.92
N VAL A 40 -7.45 -6.54 13.90
CA VAL A 40 -6.76 -6.00 15.07
C VAL A 40 -6.99 -4.49 15.16
N LYS A 41 -6.61 -3.90 16.30
CA LYS A 41 -6.63 -2.46 16.52
C LYS A 41 -5.40 -2.07 17.30
N TYR A 42 -4.87 -0.90 17.01
CA TYR A 42 -3.78 -0.29 17.76
C TYR A 42 -4.03 1.21 17.97
N MET A 43 -3.34 1.80 18.90
CA MET A 43 -3.43 3.24 19.17
C MET A 43 -2.33 3.98 18.42
N SER A 44 -2.72 4.99 17.65
CA SER A 44 -1.79 5.97 17.13
C SER A 44 -1.27 6.86 18.29
N ARG A 45 -0.11 7.47 18.11
CA ARG A 45 0.57 8.30 19.12
C ARG A 45 -0.26 9.46 19.66
N ASP A 46 -1.26 9.91 18.92
CA ASP A 46 -2.20 10.96 19.32
C ASP A 46 -3.48 10.43 19.98
N GLY A 47 -3.57 9.11 20.21
CA GLY A 47 -4.68 8.45 20.88
C GLY A 47 -5.82 8.04 19.95
N MET A 48 -5.67 8.12 18.63
CA MET A 48 -6.66 7.59 17.70
C MET A 48 -6.54 6.07 17.58
N GLU A 49 -7.66 5.34 17.72
CA GLU A 49 -7.71 3.90 17.49
C GLU A 49 -7.72 3.62 15.98
N ILE A 50 -6.74 2.86 15.51
CA ILE A 50 -6.58 2.49 14.09
C ILE A 50 -6.90 1.02 13.90
N PRO A 51 -7.96 0.68 13.14
CA PRO A 51 -8.26 -0.68 12.73
C PRO A 51 -7.23 -1.19 11.71
N ALA A 52 -6.98 -2.49 11.72
CA ALA A 52 -6.09 -3.12 10.74
C ALA A 52 -6.43 -4.60 10.55
N LEU A 53 -5.92 -5.19 9.47
CA LEU A 53 -5.88 -6.64 9.28
C LEU A 53 -4.44 -7.12 9.47
N LEU A 54 -4.24 -8.07 10.37
CA LEU A 54 -2.97 -8.75 10.58
C LEU A 54 -3.04 -10.16 9.99
N THR A 55 -2.13 -10.48 9.07
CA THR A 55 -2.03 -11.81 8.48
C THR A 55 -0.68 -12.42 8.85
N LEU A 56 -0.69 -13.48 9.65
CA LEU A 56 0.52 -14.15 10.11
C LEU A 56 0.86 -15.32 9.19
N THR A 57 2.12 -15.43 8.82
CA THR A 57 2.60 -16.56 8.02
C THR A 57 2.46 -17.89 8.78
N LYS A 58 2.09 -18.94 8.06
CA LYS A 58 2.13 -20.34 8.56
C LYS A 58 3.52 -20.96 8.38
N LYS A 59 4.40 -20.31 7.63
CA LYS A 59 5.73 -20.80 7.39
C LYS A 59 6.60 -20.54 8.63
N LYS A 60 7.29 -21.57 9.11
CA LYS A 60 8.28 -21.40 10.17
C LYS A 60 9.48 -20.66 9.65
N THR A 61 9.85 -19.58 10.30
CA THR A 61 10.99 -18.74 10.03
C THR A 61 11.81 -18.54 11.30
N ASP A 62 13.07 -18.20 11.18
CA ASP A 62 13.98 -17.88 12.28
C ASP A 62 13.81 -16.44 12.79
N LYS A 63 13.14 -15.60 11.99
CA LYS A 63 12.87 -14.20 12.23
C LYS A 63 11.41 -13.86 11.94
N ASN A 64 10.91 -12.82 12.58
CA ASN A 64 9.59 -12.25 12.30
C ASN A 64 9.71 -11.18 11.20
N TYR A 65 9.90 -11.64 9.94
CA TYR A 65 9.87 -10.76 8.78
C TYR A 65 8.50 -10.11 8.64
N PHE A 66 8.48 -8.82 8.36
CA PHE A 66 7.25 -8.04 8.41
C PHE A 66 7.13 -7.04 7.26
N ILE A 67 5.91 -6.89 6.76
CA ILE A 67 5.54 -5.83 5.83
C ILE A 67 4.31 -5.10 6.36
N VAL A 68 4.41 -3.77 6.53
CA VAL A 68 3.22 -2.93 6.62
C VAL A 68 2.78 -2.58 5.20
N MET A 69 1.49 -2.78 4.91
CA MET A 69 0.95 -2.65 3.55
C MET A 69 -0.25 -1.68 3.55
N PRO A 70 -0.01 -0.35 3.51
CA PRO A 70 -1.06 0.64 3.39
C PRO A 70 -1.78 0.51 2.05
N HIS A 71 -3.12 0.59 2.09
CA HIS A 71 -3.94 0.51 0.89
C HIS A 71 -3.88 1.78 0.03
N GLY A 72 -4.27 1.67 -1.23
CA GLY A 72 -4.46 2.81 -2.13
C GLY A 72 -5.74 3.60 -1.80
N GLY A 73 -6.00 4.61 -2.55
CA GLY A 73 -7.15 5.51 -2.39
C GLY A 73 -6.69 6.95 -2.18
N PRO A 74 -6.61 7.49 -0.93
CA PRO A 74 -6.74 6.85 0.39
C PRO A 74 -8.19 6.64 0.86
N ASN A 75 -9.17 7.22 0.18
CA ASN A 75 -10.59 7.25 0.55
C ASN A 75 -11.28 5.89 0.30
N THR A 76 -10.66 4.82 0.74
CA THR A 76 -11.15 3.44 0.70
C THR A 76 -10.92 2.75 2.04
N LYS A 77 -11.03 1.46 2.11
CA LYS A 77 -10.74 0.66 3.31
C LYS A 77 -10.14 -0.67 2.93
N GLN A 78 -9.49 -1.30 3.88
CA GLN A 78 -9.10 -2.68 3.74
C GLN A 78 -10.33 -3.61 3.82
N TYR A 79 -10.55 -4.42 2.80
CA TYR A 79 -11.66 -5.36 2.77
C TYR A 79 -11.29 -6.67 3.48
N ILE A 80 -12.21 -7.16 4.30
CA ILE A 80 -12.09 -8.52 4.87
C ILE A 80 -12.43 -9.52 3.76
N GLY A 81 -11.44 -9.88 2.98
CA GLY A 81 -11.55 -10.78 1.85
C GLY A 81 -10.18 -11.32 1.43
N TYR A 82 -10.17 -12.16 0.40
CA TYR A 82 -8.94 -12.69 -0.16
C TYR A 82 -8.14 -11.56 -0.84
N ASP A 83 -6.95 -11.29 -0.34
CA ASP A 83 -5.98 -10.37 -0.91
C ASP A 83 -4.79 -11.16 -1.43
N SER A 84 -4.64 -11.20 -2.75
CA SER A 84 -3.57 -11.96 -3.42
C SER A 84 -2.18 -11.43 -3.11
N TRP A 85 -2.04 -10.12 -2.91
CA TRP A 85 -0.76 -9.49 -2.63
C TRP A 85 -0.31 -9.75 -1.19
N ALA A 86 -1.20 -9.60 -0.22
CA ALA A 86 -0.91 -9.99 1.16
C ALA A 86 -0.59 -11.50 1.27
N GLN A 87 -1.37 -12.36 0.61
CA GLN A 87 -1.13 -13.82 0.60
C GLN A 87 0.19 -14.19 -0.09
N PHE A 88 0.60 -13.42 -1.09
CA PHE A 88 1.90 -13.60 -1.74
C PHE A 88 3.04 -13.44 -0.71
N PHE A 89 3.10 -12.35 0.03
CA PHE A 89 4.13 -12.13 1.06
C PHE A 89 4.04 -13.15 2.20
N VAL A 90 2.83 -13.44 2.66
CA VAL A 90 2.60 -14.39 3.75
C VAL A 90 3.06 -15.79 3.38
N SER A 91 2.83 -16.24 2.14
CA SER A 91 3.31 -17.54 1.64
C SER A 91 4.84 -17.63 1.56
N ARG A 92 5.54 -16.49 1.52
CA ARG A 92 7.00 -16.39 1.54
C ARG A 92 7.58 -16.28 2.95
N GLY A 93 6.75 -16.35 3.98
CA GLY A 93 7.21 -16.32 5.36
C GLY A 93 7.29 -14.92 5.97
N VAL A 94 6.53 -13.97 5.43
CA VAL A 94 6.48 -12.59 5.89
C VAL A 94 5.11 -12.30 6.51
N ASN A 95 5.06 -11.76 7.72
CA ASN A 95 3.82 -11.28 8.33
C ASN A 95 3.40 -9.97 7.68
N VAL A 96 2.10 -9.73 7.54
CA VAL A 96 1.57 -8.54 6.88
C VAL A 96 0.57 -7.82 7.76
N LEU A 97 0.73 -6.50 7.93
CA LEU A 97 -0.24 -5.61 8.55
C LEU A 97 -0.82 -4.67 7.49
N GLN A 98 -2.14 -4.63 7.40
CA GLN A 98 -2.88 -3.76 6.47
C GLN A 98 -3.73 -2.78 7.29
N PRO A 99 -3.20 -1.57 7.60
CA PRO A 99 -3.91 -0.58 8.41
C PRO A 99 -4.99 0.16 7.63
N ASP A 100 -6.14 0.41 8.27
CA ASP A 100 -7.11 1.42 7.89
C ASP A 100 -6.74 2.74 8.61
N PHE A 101 -5.68 3.39 8.16
CA PHE A 101 -5.20 4.67 8.69
C PHE A 101 -6.29 5.75 8.57
N ARG A 102 -6.20 6.85 9.36
CA ARG A 102 -7.17 7.96 9.24
C ARG A 102 -7.31 8.43 7.79
N GLY A 103 -8.52 8.82 7.39
CA GLY A 103 -8.87 9.06 5.98
C GLY A 103 -9.51 7.84 5.30
N SER A 104 -9.31 6.63 5.83
CA SER A 104 -9.99 5.43 5.32
C SER A 104 -11.51 5.48 5.57
N THR A 105 -12.28 4.95 4.63
CA THR A 105 -13.75 4.83 4.77
C THR A 105 -14.15 3.66 5.66
N GLY A 106 -15.43 3.60 6.06
CA GLY A 106 -15.99 2.47 6.80
C GLY A 106 -15.79 2.48 8.31
N ASN A 107 -14.95 3.38 8.85
CA ASN A 107 -14.66 3.54 10.27
C ASN A 107 -15.35 4.77 10.89
N GLY A 108 -16.35 5.32 10.18
CA GLY A 108 -17.13 6.48 10.60
C GLY A 108 -16.57 7.82 10.10
N THR A 109 -17.42 8.84 10.10
CA THR A 109 -17.10 10.15 9.53
C THR A 109 -15.91 10.82 10.23
N ALA A 110 -15.80 10.68 11.55
CA ALA A 110 -14.69 11.26 12.30
C ALA A 110 -13.33 10.70 11.86
N HIS A 111 -13.24 9.39 11.62
CA HIS A 111 -12.05 8.73 11.10
C HIS A 111 -11.71 9.20 9.69
N TYR A 112 -12.72 9.31 8.84
CA TYR A 112 -12.58 9.76 7.44
C TYR A 112 -12.06 11.20 7.36
N VAL A 113 -12.73 12.16 8.01
CA VAL A 113 -12.35 13.58 7.93
C VAL A 113 -11.03 13.90 8.64
N ALA A 114 -10.61 13.04 9.58
CA ALA A 114 -9.30 13.19 10.23
C ALA A 114 -8.12 13.03 9.26
N GLY A 115 -8.34 12.47 8.07
CA GLY A 115 -7.33 12.37 7.00
C GLY A 115 -7.15 13.65 6.18
N ASN A 116 -8.07 14.64 6.29
CA ASN A 116 -8.01 15.84 5.48
C ASN A 116 -6.73 16.64 5.73
N MET A 117 -5.97 16.91 4.67
CA MET A 117 -4.64 17.57 4.71
C MET A 117 -3.64 16.87 5.64
N GLN A 118 -3.68 15.53 5.70
CA GLN A 118 -2.81 14.73 6.56
C GLN A 118 -1.91 13.73 5.80
N TRP A 119 -1.88 13.80 4.47
CA TRP A 119 -0.91 13.04 3.69
C TRP A 119 0.52 13.34 4.17
N GLY A 120 1.34 12.31 4.37
CA GLY A 120 2.70 12.45 4.90
C GLY A 120 2.82 12.92 6.35
N LYS A 121 1.70 13.21 7.01
CA LYS A 121 1.63 13.70 8.40
C LYS A 121 1.02 12.64 9.33
N THR A 122 -0.13 12.93 9.94
CA THR A 122 -0.74 11.99 10.88
C THR A 122 -1.24 10.70 10.22
N MET A 123 -1.61 10.73 8.94
CA MET A 123 -1.89 9.49 8.18
C MET A 123 -0.66 8.58 8.11
N GLN A 124 0.53 9.16 7.89
CA GLN A 124 1.80 8.42 7.92
C GLN A 124 2.17 7.98 9.34
N ALA A 125 1.89 8.80 10.34
CA ALA A 125 2.09 8.44 11.74
C ALA A 125 1.26 7.21 12.13
N ASP A 126 0.00 7.11 11.70
CA ASP A 126 -0.83 5.93 11.93
C ASP A 126 -0.19 4.65 11.39
N ILE A 127 0.39 4.71 10.18
CA ILE A 127 1.07 3.57 9.56
C ILE A 127 2.32 3.18 10.35
N SER A 128 3.15 4.17 10.71
CA SER A 128 4.38 3.97 11.49
C SER A 128 4.08 3.41 12.88
N ASP A 129 3.03 3.91 13.54
CA ASP A 129 2.60 3.43 14.87
C ASP A 129 2.09 1.99 14.82
N GLY A 130 1.49 1.57 13.68
CA GLY A 130 1.15 0.17 13.43
C GLY A 130 2.38 -0.74 13.34
N VAL A 131 3.48 -0.25 12.79
CA VAL A 131 4.76 -0.99 12.78
C VAL A 131 5.32 -1.11 14.20
N LEU A 132 5.37 0.00 14.95
CA LEU A 132 5.86 -0.01 16.34
C LEU A 132 5.01 -0.95 17.21
N TRP A 133 3.68 -0.91 17.06
CA TRP A 133 2.79 -1.84 17.71
C TRP A 133 3.09 -3.31 17.35
N ALA A 134 3.38 -3.59 16.08
CA ALA A 134 3.70 -4.96 15.65
C ALA A 134 5.03 -5.46 16.25
N ILE A 135 6.03 -4.59 16.37
CA ILE A 135 7.32 -4.89 17.02
C ILE A 135 7.09 -5.17 18.51
N GLU A 136 6.39 -4.28 19.21
CA GLU A 136 6.10 -4.39 20.64
C GLU A 136 5.34 -5.67 20.99
N ASN A 137 4.46 -6.14 20.08
CA ASN A 137 3.69 -7.37 20.26
C ASN A 137 4.37 -8.63 19.69
N GLY A 138 5.62 -8.53 19.22
CA GLY A 138 6.41 -9.66 18.73
C GLY A 138 5.96 -10.22 17.38
N TYR A 139 5.21 -9.45 16.59
CA TYR A 139 4.82 -9.81 15.22
C TYR A 139 5.88 -9.44 14.19
N ALA A 140 6.77 -8.53 14.53
CA ALA A 140 7.88 -8.04 13.70
C ALA A 140 9.18 -7.98 14.49
N ASP A 141 10.30 -8.36 13.89
CA ASP A 141 11.62 -8.01 14.41
C ASP A 141 11.95 -6.58 13.93
N GLU A 142 12.49 -5.75 14.81
CA GLU A 142 12.75 -4.31 14.57
C GLU A 142 13.62 -4.06 13.31
N ASP A 143 14.59 -4.94 13.06
CA ASP A 143 15.49 -4.86 11.90
C ASP A 143 14.97 -5.60 10.65
N ARG A 144 13.70 -6.05 10.64
CA ARG A 144 13.10 -6.91 9.61
C ARG A 144 11.74 -6.40 9.13
N VAL A 145 11.60 -5.09 9.02
CA VAL A 145 10.36 -4.43 8.58
C VAL A 145 10.55 -3.78 7.22
N CYS A 146 9.65 -4.05 6.27
CA CYS A 146 9.52 -3.28 5.04
C CYS A 146 8.14 -2.62 4.95
N ILE A 147 8.03 -1.62 4.11
CA ILE A 147 6.76 -1.00 3.74
C ILE A 147 6.49 -1.25 2.27
N ALA A 148 5.26 -1.64 1.90
CA ALA A 148 4.88 -1.92 0.53
C ALA A 148 3.47 -1.40 0.25
N GLY A 149 3.29 -0.67 -0.84
CA GLY A 149 1.98 -0.15 -1.18
C GLY A 149 1.86 0.30 -2.63
N ALA A 150 0.62 0.44 -3.08
CA ALA A 150 0.29 0.87 -4.43
C ALA A 150 -0.54 2.15 -4.43
N SER A 151 -0.36 2.99 -5.44
CA SER A 151 -1.11 4.25 -5.59
C SER A 151 -0.87 5.16 -4.37
N TYR A 152 -1.91 5.56 -3.62
CA TYR A 152 -1.69 6.21 -2.32
C TYR A 152 -0.79 5.37 -1.39
N GLY A 153 -0.94 4.04 -1.36
CA GLY A 153 -0.05 3.17 -0.58
C GLY A 153 1.41 3.25 -1.03
N GLY A 154 1.65 3.48 -2.32
CA GLY A 154 2.98 3.79 -2.86
C GLY A 154 3.51 5.15 -2.39
N TYR A 155 2.65 6.17 -2.36
CA TYR A 155 2.97 7.44 -1.70
C TYR A 155 3.34 7.23 -0.23
N ALA A 156 2.52 6.49 0.53
CA ALA A 156 2.79 6.18 1.94
C ALA A 156 4.09 5.39 2.14
N THR A 157 4.44 4.52 1.18
CA THR A 157 5.75 3.86 1.15
C THR A 157 6.88 4.88 1.05
N MET A 158 6.79 5.79 0.10
CA MET A 158 7.79 6.85 -0.05
C MET A 158 7.85 7.77 1.17
N ALA A 159 6.69 8.20 1.68
CA ALA A 159 6.60 9.03 2.89
C ALA A 159 7.24 8.34 4.11
N GLY A 160 7.02 7.03 4.28
CA GLY A 160 7.69 6.24 5.31
C GLY A 160 9.21 6.27 5.18
N LEU A 161 9.72 6.04 3.98
CA LEU A 161 11.16 5.99 3.72
C LEU A 161 11.87 7.36 3.85
N VAL A 162 11.16 8.46 3.65
CA VAL A 162 11.77 9.80 3.75
C VAL A 162 11.53 10.49 5.09
N PHE A 163 10.40 10.24 5.78
CA PHE A 163 10.05 10.91 7.03
C PHE A 163 10.34 10.08 8.29
N THR A 164 10.42 8.73 8.16
CA THR A 164 10.82 7.80 9.24
C THR A 164 11.79 6.73 8.69
N PRO A 165 12.93 7.15 8.10
CA PRO A 165 13.82 6.27 7.34
C PRO A 165 14.42 5.13 8.17
N GLU A 166 14.56 5.31 9.48
CA GLU A 166 15.13 4.32 10.41
C GLU A 166 14.18 3.15 10.69
N LEU A 167 12.88 3.31 10.41
CA LEU A 167 11.86 2.29 10.72
C LEU A 167 11.83 1.14 9.72
N TYR A 168 12.40 1.35 8.52
CA TYR A 168 12.23 0.42 7.41
C TYR A 168 13.53 -0.14 6.88
N ARG A 169 13.60 -1.44 6.75
CA ARG A 169 14.69 -2.19 6.11
C ARG A 169 14.64 -2.11 4.58
N CYS A 170 13.44 -2.00 4.01
CA CYS A 170 13.21 -1.83 2.57
C CYS A 170 11.82 -1.23 2.27
N GLY A 171 11.64 -0.76 1.03
CA GLY A 171 10.35 -0.30 0.52
C GLY A 171 10.01 -0.83 -0.85
N ILE A 172 8.71 -1.04 -1.11
CA ILE A 172 8.18 -1.39 -2.44
C ILE A 172 7.12 -0.34 -2.81
N ASN A 173 7.51 0.59 -3.66
CA ASN A 173 6.63 1.60 -4.23
C ASN A 173 6.07 1.09 -5.56
N ALA A 174 4.80 0.76 -5.59
CA ALA A 174 4.12 0.38 -6.82
C ALA A 174 3.16 1.50 -7.25
N ILE A 175 3.36 2.01 -8.48
CA ILE A 175 2.46 3.01 -9.09
C ILE A 175 2.11 4.16 -8.13
N GLY A 176 3.09 4.61 -7.34
CA GLY A 176 2.87 5.55 -6.23
C GLY A 176 3.13 6.99 -6.61
N VAL A 177 2.33 7.89 -6.03
CA VAL A 177 2.57 9.33 -6.12
C VAL A 177 3.85 9.68 -5.38
N THR A 178 4.70 10.49 -6.00
CA THR A 178 5.99 10.94 -5.42
C THR A 178 6.07 12.44 -5.22
N ASP A 179 5.32 13.20 -6.01
CA ASP A 179 5.24 14.66 -5.98
C ASP A 179 3.77 15.11 -5.89
N MET A 180 3.41 15.75 -4.77
CA MET A 180 2.07 16.26 -4.52
C MET A 180 1.73 17.46 -5.41
N GLN A 181 2.71 18.31 -5.70
CA GLN A 181 2.52 19.47 -6.58
C GLN A 181 2.12 19.00 -7.98
N GLN A 182 2.80 17.99 -8.48
CA GLN A 182 2.56 17.42 -9.79
C GLN A 182 1.19 16.73 -9.86
N LEU A 183 0.87 15.90 -8.86
CA LEU A 183 -0.43 15.25 -8.74
C LEU A 183 -1.58 16.28 -8.84
N LEU A 184 -1.48 17.37 -8.09
CA LEU A 184 -2.51 18.40 -8.03
C LEU A 184 -2.62 19.20 -9.34
N ASN A 185 -1.47 19.42 -10.02
CA ASN A 185 -1.48 20.03 -11.36
C ASN A 185 -2.21 19.14 -12.37
N ASP A 186 -1.99 17.83 -12.33
CA ASP A 186 -2.64 16.90 -13.25
C ASP A 186 -4.13 16.73 -12.93
N TYR A 187 -4.46 16.67 -11.64
CA TYR A 187 -5.85 16.67 -11.22
C TYR A 187 -6.58 17.93 -11.68
N SER A 188 -5.99 19.10 -11.53
CA SER A 188 -6.61 20.37 -11.96
C SER A 188 -6.84 20.44 -13.49
N LYS A 189 -5.93 19.87 -14.29
CA LYS A 189 -6.10 19.75 -15.73
C LYS A 189 -7.26 18.82 -16.09
N LYS A 190 -7.36 17.67 -15.39
CA LYS A 190 -8.44 16.69 -15.59
C LYS A 190 -9.79 17.22 -15.06
N ALA A 191 -9.82 17.92 -13.93
CA ALA A 191 -11.02 18.50 -13.33
C ALA A 191 -11.62 19.65 -14.15
N SER A 192 -10.83 20.36 -14.97
CA SER A 192 -11.37 21.36 -15.91
C SER A 192 -12.28 20.76 -16.99
N ILE A 193 -12.22 19.44 -17.18
CA ILE A 193 -13.04 18.65 -18.11
C ILE A 193 -14.24 18.01 -17.41
N LEU A 194 -14.14 17.79 -16.09
CA LEU A 194 -15.17 17.17 -15.23
C LEU A 194 -15.86 18.28 -14.43
N SER A 195 -17.16 18.32 -14.47
CA SER A 195 -18.01 19.36 -13.90
C SER A 195 -17.77 19.62 -12.40
N SER A 196 -18.12 20.82 -11.96
CA SER A 196 -18.09 21.54 -10.67
C SER A 196 -18.47 20.79 -9.36
N TRP A 197 -18.54 19.47 -9.31
CA TRP A 197 -19.05 18.69 -8.17
C TRP A 197 -17.97 18.22 -7.20
N ASP A 198 -16.67 18.29 -7.58
CA ASP A 198 -15.58 17.72 -6.77
C ASP A 198 -14.85 18.79 -5.96
N LYS A 199 -15.41 19.12 -4.79
CA LYS A 199 -14.69 19.87 -3.75
C LYS A 199 -13.90 18.94 -2.80
N GLU A 200 -14.06 17.63 -2.93
CA GLU A 200 -13.40 16.63 -2.09
C GLU A 200 -11.87 16.75 -2.13
N PRO A 201 -11.23 16.95 -3.30
CA PRO A 201 -9.80 17.19 -3.40
C PRO A 201 -9.30 18.41 -2.64
N LEU A 202 -10.09 19.48 -2.60
CA LEU A 202 -9.73 20.69 -1.84
C LEU A 202 -9.75 20.44 -0.33
N LEU A 203 -10.58 19.54 0.15
CA LEU A 203 -10.61 19.15 1.57
C LEU A 203 -9.45 18.21 1.90
N GLU A 204 -9.13 17.30 0.99
CA GLU A 204 -8.11 16.29 1.18
C GLU A 204 -6.68 16.87 1.06
N TRP A 205 -6.44 17.70 0.03
CA TRP A 205 -5.08 18.17 -0.34
C TRP A 205 -4.87 19.67 -0.16
N GLY A 206 -5.95 20.42 0.11
CA GLY A 206 -5.91 21.88 0.20
C GLY A 206 -5.98 22.59 -1.16
N ASP A 207 -6.10 23.91 -1.10
CA ASP A 207 -6.22 24.77 -2.27
C ASP A 207 -4.86 25.26 -2.75
N MET A 208 -4.37 24.72 -3.86
CA MET A 208 -3.09 25.06 -4.49
C MET A 208 -3.00 26.49 -5.02
N SER A 209 -4.12 27.20 -5.17
CA SER A 209 -4.12 28.61 -5.48
C SER A 209 -3.59 29.47 -4.32
N THR A 210 -3.63 28.92 -3.09
CA THR A 210 -3.18 29.57 -1.85
C THR A 210 -1.72 29.25 -1.55
N GLU A 211 -1.05 30.14 -0.83
CA GLU A 211 0.30 29.91 -0.31
C GLU A 211 0.34 28.69 0.62
N LYS A 212 -0.67 28.54 1.49
CA LYS A 212 -0.80 27.41 2.42
C LYS A 212 -0.92 26.06 1.68
N GLY A 213 -1.71 25.99 0.60
CA GLY A 213 -1.85 24.76 -0.18
C GLY A 213 -0.54 24.36 -0.88
N ARG A 214 0.16 25.34 -1.47
CA ARG A 214 1.47 25.07 -2.09
C ARG A 214 2.52 24.64 -1.08
N ALA A 215 2.60 25.30 0.08
CA ALA A 215 3.52 24.92 1.15
C ALA A 215 3.22 23.50 1.67
N TYR A 216 1.95 23.13 1.79
CA TYR A 216 1.56 21.77 2.16
C TYR A 216 2.01 20.73 1.11
N ALA A 217 1.80 20.99 -0.17
CA ALA A 217 2.24 20.08 -1.22
C ALA A 217 3.76 19.93 -1.25
N GLU A 218 4.53 21.02 -1.05
CA GLU A 218 5.99 20.97 -0.94
C GLU A 218 6.43 20.14 0.27
N GLU A 219 5.88 20.40 1.45
CA GLU A 219 6.19 19.70 2.71
C GLU A 219 5.89 18.19 2.61
N THR A 220 4.89 17.79 1.84
CA THR A 220 4.40 16.42 1.77
C THR A 220 4.75 15.68 0.47
N SER A 221 5.60 16.25 -0.40
CA SER A 221 6.13 15.60 -1.61
C SER A 221 7.37 14.76 -1.29
N PRO A 222 7.30 13.42 -1.22
CA PRO A 222 8.46 12.60 -0.86
C PRO A 222 9.65 12.76 -1.81
N LEU A 223 9.40 13.09 -3.08
CA LEU A 223 10.42 13.31 -4.08
C LEU A 223 11.46 14.36 -3.66
N LEU A 224 11.02 15.40 -2.92
CA LEU A 224 11.89 16.47 -2.45
C LEU A 224 12.83 16.05 -1.30
N TYR A 225 12.58 14.90 -0.70
CA TYR A 225 13.30 14.40 0.48
C TYR A 225 14.04 13.08 0.23
N VAL A 226 14.32 12.75 -1.03
CA VAL A 226 15.01 11.51 -1.45
C VAL A 226 16.36 11.34 -0.75
N ASP A 227 17.02 12.45 -0.36
CA ASP A 227 18.27 12.41 0.41
C ASP A 227 18.13 11.66 1.75
N ASN A 228 16.94 11.63 2.35
CA ASN A 228 16.69 10.95 3.62
C ASN A 228 16.58 9.43 3.49
N ILE A 229 16.37 8.88 2.28
CA ILE A 229 16.22 7.45 2.07
C ILE A 229 17.53 6.74 2.38
N VAL A 230 17.48 5.80 3.31
CA VAL A 230 18.62 4.92 3.67
C VAL A 230 18.38 3.47 3.24
N ALA A 231 17.13 3.07 3.15
CA ALA A 231 16.73 1.70 2.80
C ALA A 231 16.68 1.48 1.28
N PRO A 232 16.96 0.28 0.78
CA PRO A 232 16.71 -0.10 -0.61
C PRO A 232 15.23 0.07 -0.99
N LEU A 233 15.00 0.52 -2.23
CA LEU A 233 13.66 0.78 -2.77
C LEU A 233 13.43 0.00 -4.07
N LEU A 234 12.31 -0.72 -4.16
CA LEU A 234 11.79 -1.25 -5.42
C LEU A 234 10.71 -0.32 -5.97
N VAL A 235 10.87 0.10 -7.23
CA VAL A 235 9.89 0.94 -7.94
C VAL A 235 9.22 0.12 -9.04
N LEU A 236 7.91 0.00 -8.99
CA LEU A 236 7.10 -0.70 -9.99
C LEU A 236 6.13 0.28 -10.65
N GLN A 237 6.09 0.31 -11.99
CA GLN A 237 5.26 1.26 -12.73
C GLN A 237 4.68 0.65 -14.01
N GLY A 238 3.39 0.89 -14.29
CA GLY A 238 2.79 0.69 -15.61
C GLY A 238 3.05 1.90 -16.50
N SER A 239 3.55 1.69 -17.73
CA SER A 239 3.90 2.80 -18.63
C SER A 239 2.69 3.57 -19.17
N ASN A 240 1.51 2.98 -19.11
CA ASN A 240 0.25 3.59 -19.58
C ASN A 240 -0.69 3.93 -18.41
N ASP A 241 -0.18 4.12 -17.20
CA ASP A 241 -1.00 4.43 -16.04
C ASP A 241 -1.69 5.81 -16.20
N PRO A 242 -3.03 5.87 -16.28
CA PRO A 242 -3.77 7.12 -16.48
C PRO A 242 -4.08 7.85 -15.17
N ILE A 243 -3.76 7.25 -14.01
CA ILE A 243 -4.09 7.76 -12.67
C ILE A 243 -2.85 8.38 -12.04
N VAL A 244 -1.78 7.59 -11.91
CA VAL A 244 -0.45 8.04 -11.48
C VAL A 244 0.49 7.89 -12.66
N GLU A 245 0.69 8.98 -13.38
CA GLU A 245 1.44 8.97 -14.62
C GLU A 245 2.90 8.54 -14.42
N ALA A 246 3.49 7.88 -15.43
CA ALA A 246 4.79 7.22 -15.33
C ALA A 246 5.93 8.17 -14.91
N TYR A 247 5.82 9.47 -15.16
CA TYR A 247 6.84 10.45 -14.76
C TYR A 247 7.04 10.50 -13.23
N HIS A 248 6.03 10.15 -12.39
CA HIS A 248 6.25 10.03 -10.94
C HIS A 248 7.35 9.01 -10.60
N ALA A 249 7.37 7.89 -11.31
CA ALA A 249 8.43 6.88 -11.14
C ALA A 249 9.72 7.28 -11.86
N GLU A 250 9.64 7.92 -13.03
CA GLU A 250 10.80 8.36 -13.81
C GLU A 250 11.60 9.43 -13.06
N ASP A 251 10.92 10.46 -12.52
CA ASP A 251 11.53 11.52 -11.71
C ASP A 251 12.13 10.96 -10.43
N LEU A 252 11.41 10.04 -9.74
CA LEU A 252 11.93 9.35 -8.56
C LEU A 252 13.23 8.59 -8.87
N ILE A 253 13.26 7.82 -9.95
CA ILE A 253 14.44 7.04 -10.35
C ILE A 253 15.61 7.99 -10.71
N SER A 254 15.31 9.10 -11.37
CA SER A 254 16.31 10.14 -11.68
C SER A 254 16.96 10.68 -10.41
N GLU A 255 16.16 11.05 -9.40
CA GLU A 255 16.65 11.53 -8.10
C GLU A 255 17.40 10.47 -7.31
N LEU A 256 16.87 9.24 -7.24
CA LEU A 256 17.56 8.11 -6.58
C LEU A 256 18.94 7.87 -7.17
N LYS A 257 19.05 7.90 -8.50
CA LYS A 257 20.30 7.74 -9.22
C LYS A 257 21.26 8.92 -8.95
N ALA A 258 20.77 10.15 -9.03
CA ALA A 258 21.57 11.36 -8.78
C ALA A 258 22.15 11.39 -7.36
N LYS A 259 21.38 10.85 -6.37
CA LYS A 259 21.78 10.79 -4.96
C LYS A 259 22.50 9.49 -4.57
N GLY A 260 22.77 8.59 -5.52
CA GLY A 260 23.48 7.32 -5.26
C GLY A 260 22.72 6.37 -4.33
N LYS A 261 21.37 6.43 -4.33
CA LYS A 261 20.54 5.55 -3.51
C LYS A 261 20.43 4.15 -4.08
N THR A 262 20.26 3.15 -3.22
CA THR A 262 20.04 1.76 -3.64
C THR A 262 18.60 1.55 -4.08
N TYR A 263 18.41 1.20 -5.33
CA TYR A 263 17.07 0.92 -5.87
C TYR A 263 17.09 -0.16 -6.94
N GLU A 264 15.93 -0.78 -7.15
CA GLU A 264 15.60 -1.61 -8.30
C GLU A 264 14.31 -1.05 -8.92
N ALA A 265 14.11 -1.19 -10.23
CA ALA A 265 12.93 -0.66 -10.90
C ALA A 265 12.47 -1.58 -12.02
N MET A 266 11.16 -1.66 -12.20
CA MET A 266 10.53 -2.36 -13.32
C MET A 266 9.38 -1.53 -13.88
N PHE A 267 9.44 -1.25 -15.19
CA PHE A 267 8.36 -0.68 -15.96
C PHE A 267 7.70 -1.75 -16.82
N GLN A 268 6.40 -1.93 -16.64
CA GLN A 268 5.61 -2.84 -17.48
C GLN A 268 5.02 -2.06 -18.66
N GLN A 269 5.49 -2.39 -19.85
CA GLN A 269 4.99 -1.77 -21.08
C GLN A 269 3.53 -2.16 -21.31
N TYR A 270 2.69 -1.17 -21.63
CA TYR A 270 1.24 -1.31 -21.90
C TYR A 270 0.36 -1.59 -20.68
N GLU A 271 0.91 -1.77 -19.47
CA GLU A 271 0.10 -1.91 -18.27
C GLU A 271 -0.34 -0.53 -17.74
N GLU A 272 -1.51 -0.54 -17.13
CA GLU A 272 -2.17 0.63 -16.57
C GLU A 272 -1.94 0.71 -15.04
N HIS A 273 -2.92 1.24 -14.30
CA HIS A 273 -2.89 1.39 -12.83
C HIS A 273 -3.11 0.05 -12.10
N CYS A 274 -2.13 -0.86 -12.15
CA CYS A 274 -2.25 -2.21 -11.59
C CYS A 274 -0.94 -2.74 -11.01
N VAL A 275 -1.05 -3.74 -10.09
CA VAL A 275 0.09 -4.49 -9.52
C VAL A 275 -0.18 -5.99 -9.58
N THR A 276 -1.28 -6.45 -8.98
CA THR A 276 -1.64 -7.88 -8.89
C THR A 276 -2.84 -8.26 -9.76
N TYR A 277 -3.35 -7.29 -10.52
CA TYR A 277 -4.49 -7.43 -11.43
C TYR A 277 -4.15 -6.95 -12.84
N CYS A 278 -2.87 -6.91 -13.18
CA CYS A 278 -2.37 -6.67 -14.53
C CYS A 278 -2.63 -7.88 -15.44
N GLY A 279 -2.18 -7.80 -16.67
CA GLY A 279 -2.09 -9.00 -17.52
C GLY A 279 -1.30 -10.11 -16.81
N GLU A 280 -1.60 -11.37 -17.12
CA GLU A 280 -1.02 -12.55 -16.44
C GLU A 280 0.52 -12.48 -16.39
N LYS A 281 1.15 -12.18 -17.53
CA LYS A 281 2.60 -12.08 -17.63
C LYS A 281 3.16 -10.96 -16.75
N ALA A 282 2.58 -9.76 -16.83
CA ALA A 282 3.02 -8.60 -16.06
C ALA A 282 2.85 -8.83 -14.55
N THR A 283 1.75 -9.45 -14.13
CA THR A 283 1.52 -9.83 -12.73
C THR A 283 2.62 -10.78 -12.24
N LEU A 284 2.96 -11.81 -13.02
CA LEU A 284 4.02 -12.75 -12.64
C LEU A 284 5.37 -12.05 -12.51
N GLU A 285 5.77 -11.25 -13.50
CA GLU A 285 7.03 -10.50 -13.47
C GLU A 285 7.10 -9.54 -12.28
N TYR A 286 6.01 -8.85 -11.94
CA TYR A 286 5.94 -8.00 -10.75
C TYR A 286 6.06 -8.80 -9.45
N LEU A 287 5.51 -10.00 -9.38
CA LEU A 287 5.63 -10.86 -8.19
C LEU A 287 7.05 -11.45 -8.07
N GLU A 288 7.66 -11.86 -9.17
CA GLU A 288 9.02 -12.42 -9.19
C GLU A 288 10.06 -11.40 -8.71
N ILE A 289 10.04 -10.17 -9.25
CA ILE A 289 10.99 -9.14 -8.80
C ILE A 289 10.77 -8.75 -7.33
N GLN A 290 9.53 -8.75 -6.84
CA GLN A 290 9.25 -8.51 -5.42
C GLN A 290 9.77 -9.64 -4.54
N GLU A 291 9.67 -10.91 -4.97
CA GLU A 291 10.22 -12.05 -4.24
C GLU A 291 11.75 -11.95 -4.14
N ASP A 292 12.42 -11.66 -5.23
CA ASP A 292 13.87 -11.46 -5.27
C ASP A 292 14.30 -10.30 -4.38
N PHE A 293 13.57 -9.19 -4.42
CA PHE A 293 13.83 -8.00 -3.64
C PHE A 293 13.69 -8.26 -2.13
N ILE A 294 12.59 -8.88 -1.66
CA ILE A 294 12.44 -9.20 -0.23
C ILE A 294 13.42 -10.26 0.24
N ASN A 295 13.78 -11.22 -0.60
CA ASN A 295 14.81 -12.20 -0.26
C ASN A 295 16.18 -11.54 -0.10
N LYS A 296 16.50 -10.55 -0.93
CA LYS A 296 17.79 -9.84 -0.91
C LYS A 296 17.92 -8.85 0.25
N TYR A 297 16.86 -8.10 0.55
CA TYR A 297 16.96 -6.94 1.44
C TYR A 297 16.22 -7.09 2.77
N LEU A 298 15.15 -7.87 2.84
CA LEU A 298 14.41 -8.11 4.07
C LEU A 298 14.93 -9.31 4.84
N LYS A 299 15.28 -10.41 4.13
CA LYS A 299 15.60 -11.69 4.76
C LYS A 299 17.10 -11.93 4.96
N ASN A 300 17.95 -11.19 4.27
CA ASN A 300 19.40 -11.21 4.46
C ASN A 300 19.85 -10.00 5.33
#